data_5023ad2c4fbaa29181b263524d287a40
#
_entry.id   5023ad2c4fbaa29181b263524d287a40
#
_cell.length_a   1.000
_cell.length_b   1.000
_cell.length_c   1.000
_cell.angle_alpha   90.00
_cell.angle_beta   90.00
_cell.angle_gamma   90.00
#
_symmetry.space_group_name_H-M   'P 1'
#
loop_
_entity.id
_entity.type
_entity.pdbx_description
1 polymer ?
#
loop_
_entity_poly.entity_id
_entity_poly.type
_entity_poly.pdbx_seq_one_letter_code
_entity_poly.pdbx_strand_id
1 'polypeptide(L)'
;MKKWICVGLILSMLVLPVQAQPEGLSVAGKSALLMDAATGTVLFESNSHEKLAPASVTKVMTLLLIMEAIDSGKIGWKDTVTASAEAAAKGGSQIFLKEGETMSVEDMVKSIAVSSANDCACAMAEHIAGSEAAFVDLMNQKAKELGMNDTNFVNCTGLDDEPEAENHKTSAYDIALMSRELIVKHPDIEKYTTIWMDTV
;
A
#
# COMPACT_ATOMS: atom_id res chain seq x y z
N MET A 1 -42.29 -23.18 54.05
CA MET A 1 -41.83 -21.83 53.59
C MET A 1 -41.04 -22.02 52.29
N LYS A 2 -41.65 -21.76 51.13
CA LYS A 2 -40.98 -21.91 49.81
C LYS A 2 -40.39 -20.56 49.41
N LYS A 3 -39.06 -20.51 49.29
CA LYS A 3 -38.34 -19.32 48.79
C LYS A 3 -38.36 -19.34 47.24
N TRP A 4 -39.00 -18.36 46.64
CA TRP A 4 -38.94 -18.11 45.21
C TRP A 4 -37.70 -17.29 44.90
N ILE A 5 -36.78 -17.87 44.10
CA ILE A 5 -35.62 -17.16 43.55
C ILE A 5 -36.06 -16.63 42.18
N CYS A 6 -36.25 -15.33 42.06
CA CYS A 6 -36.41 -14.66 40.78
C CYS A 6 -35.05 -14.51 40.09
N VAL A 7 -34.82 -15.28 39.06
CA VAL A 7 -33.65 -15.11 38.17
C VAL A 7 -34.03 -14.05 37.14
N GLY A 8 -33.54 -12.84 37.34
CA GLY A 8 -33.69 -11.76 36.36
C GLY A 8 -32.74 -11.99 35.16
N LEU A 9 -33.30 -12.29 34.00
CA LEU A 9 -32.58 -12.39 32.75
C LEU A 9 -32.24 -10.95 32.28
N ILE A 10 -30.99 -10.49 32.48
CA ILE A 10 -30.53 -9.23 31.90
C ILE A 10 -30.16 -9.53 30.44
N LEU A 11 -31.06 -9.17 29.51
CA LEU A 11 -30.82 -9.20 28.08
C LEU A 11 -29.99 -7.95 27.74
N SER A 12 -28.67 -8.08 27.68
CA SER A 12 -27.78 -7.03 27.19
C SER A 12 -27.97 -6.90 25.68
N MET A 13 -28.75 -5.92 25.24
CA MET A 13 -28.79 -5.50 23.84
C MET A 13 -27.40 -4.93 23.48
N LEU A 14 -26.61 -5.68 22.74
CA LEU A 14 -25.48 -5.17 22.00
C LEU A 14 -25.99 -4.20 20.93
N VAL A 15 -26.03 -2.93 21.25
CA VAL A 15 -26.23 -1.88 20.25
C VAL A 15 -24.94 -1.77 19.47
N LEU A 16 -24.88 -2.43 18.30
CA LEU A 16 -23.82 -2.17 17.34
C LEU A 16 -23.98 -0.72 16.87
N PRO A 17 -22.92 0.09 16.87
CA PRO A 17 -22.99 1.44 16.32
C PRO A 17 -23.28 1.32 14.82
N VAL A 18 -24.49 1.69 14.42
CA VAL A 18 -24.80 1.96 13.01
C VAL A 18 -24.05 3.25 12.66
N GLN A 19 -22.95 3.13 11.95
CA GLN A 19 -22.31 4.30 11.36
C GLN A 19 -23.25 4.87 10.31
N ALA A 20 -23.89 6.01 10.64
CA ALA A 20 -24.67 6.76 9.68
C ALA A 20 -23.70 7.34 8.63
N GLN A 21 -23.78 6.87 7.39
CA GLN A 21 -23.10 7.52 6.28
C GLN A 21 -23.66 8.95 6.12
N PRO A 22 -22.79 9.95 5.85
CA PRO A 22 -23.25 11.31 5.62
C PRO A 22 -24.23 11.33 4.44
N GLU A 23 -25.44 11.80 4.68
CA GLU A 23 -26.46 11.94 3.64
C GLU A 23 -25.96 12.90 2.55
N GLY A 24 -25.96 12.45 1.28
CA GLY A 24 -25.66 13.29 0.12
C GLY A 24 -24.23 13.17 -0.45
N LEU A 25 -23.31 12.38 0.15
CA LEU A 25 -22.04 12.12 -0.49
C LEU A 25 -22.16 11.00 -1.52
N SER A 26 -21.88 11.31 -2.78
CA SER A 26 -21.88 10.37 -3.89
C SER A 26 -20.60 10.51 -4.68
N VAL A 27 -19.96 9.39 -5.00
CA VAL A 27 -18.69 9.33 -5.75
C VAL A 27 -18.94 8.52 -7.03
N ALA A 28 -18.48 9.06 -8.18
CA ALA A 28 -18.66 8.41 -9.49
C ALA A 28 -17.71 7.21 -9.72
N GLY A 29 -16.83 6.87 -8.76
CA GLY A 29 -15.93 5.72 -8.83
C GLY A 29 -16.66 4.39 -8.61
N LYS A 30 -16.04 3.28 -9.10
CA LYS A 30 -16.53 1.91 -8.84
C LYS A 30 -16.47 1.57 -7.34
N SER A 31 -15.46 2.05 -6.66
CA SER A 31 -15.21 1.82 -5.25
C SER A 31 -14.61 3.10 -4.64
N ALA A 32 -14.97 3.42 -3.41
CA ALA A 32 -14.48 4.58 -2.68
C ALA A 32 -14.46 4.35 -1.18
N LEU A 33 -13.51 4.97 -0.49
CA LEU A 33 -13.42 5.00 0.96
C LEU A 33 -12.85 6.34 1.41
N LEU A 34 -13.38 6.87 2.50
CA LEU A 34 -12.81 7.97 3.26
C LEU A 34 -12.54 7.49 4.69
N MET A 35 -11.29 7.57 5.11
CA MET A 35 -10.85 7.14 6.44
C MET A 35 -10.14 8.29 7.14
N ASP A 36 -10.42 8.47 8.42
CA ASP A 36 -9.60 9.34 9.28
C ASP A 36 -8.24 8.69 9.54
N ALA A 37 -7.16 9.35 9.12
CA ALA A 37 -5.82 8.78 9.19
C ALA A 37 -5.35 8.56 10.64
N ALA A 38 -5.72 9.42 11.58
CA ALA A 38 -5.27 9.33 12.96
C ALA A 38 -5.91 8.14 13.69
N THR A 39 -7.22 7.95 13.51
CA THR A 39 -8.00 6.94 14.24
C THR A 39 -8.23 5.65 13.47
N GLY A 40 -8.16 5.68 12.14
CA GLY A 40 -8.58 4.58 11.26
C GLY A 40 -10.10 4.46 11.12
N THR A 41 -10.86 5.45 11.59
CA THR A 41 -12.32 5.45 11.48
C THR A 41 -12.76 5.67 10.04
N VAL A 42 -13.61 4.77 9.52
CA VAL A 42 -14.23 4.95 8.21
C VAL A 42 -15.33 6.01 8.33
N LEU A 43 -15.22 7.08 7.55
CA LEU A 43 -16.16 8.19 7.51
C LEU A 43 -17.16 8.07 6.36
N PHE A 44 -16.76 7.43 5.25
CA PHE A 44 -17.60 7.13 4.11
C PHE A 44 -17.03 5.92 3.36
N GLU A 45 -17.91 5.09 2.81
CA GLU A 45 -17.53 3.99 1.93
C GLU A 45 -18.62 3.70 0.89
N SER A 46 -18.16 3.23 -0.26
CA SER A 46 -19.01 2.73 -1.35
C SER A 46 -18.27 1.60 -2.04
N ASN A 47 -18.84 0.39 -2.02
CA ASN A 47 -18.21 -0.82 -2.57
C ASN A 47 -16.73 -0.99 -2.15
N SER A 48 -16.39 -0.60 -0.91
CA SER A 48 -15.01 -0.45 -0.45
C SER A 48 -14.20 -1.74 -0.48
N HIS A 49 -14.85 -2.90 -0.47
CA HIS A 49 -14.24 -4.24 -0.53
C HIS A 49 -14.29 -4.89 -1.93
N GLU A 50 -14.69 -4.14 -2.97
CA GLU A 50 -14.63 -4.64 -4.33
C GLU A 50 -13.17 -4.84 -4.77
N LYS A 51 -12.83 -6.07 -5.22
CA LYS A 51 -11.48 -6.44 -5.65
C LYS A 51 -11.22 -5.95 -7.07
N LEU A 52 -10.43 -4.92 -7.17
CA LEU A 52 -10.07 -4.25 -8.44
C LEU A 52 -8.56 -4.33 -8.69
N ALA A 53 -8.16 -4.18 -9.95
CA ALA A 53 -6.76 -4.03 -10.32
C ALA A 53 -6.26 -2.64 -9.86
N PRO A 54 -5.21 -2.56 -9.03
CA PRO A 54 -4.75 -1.30 -8.46
C PRO A 54 -3.90 -0.45 -9.40
N ALA A 55 -3.37 -1.04 -10.48
CA ALA A 55 -2.34 -0.39 -11.29
C ALA A 55 -1.22 0.18 -10.40
N SER A 56 -0.69 1.36 -10.72
CA SER A 56 0.42 1.99 -9.98
C SER A 56 0.13 2.33 -8.51
N VAL A 57 -1.12 2.23 -8.04
CA VAL A 57 -1.42 2.34 -6.58
C VAL A 57 -0.70 1.24 -5.79
N THR A 58 -0.35 0.13 -6.42
CA THR A 58 0.55 -0.92 -5.88
C THR A 58 1.81 -0.34 -5.23
N LYS A 59 2.39 0.72 -5.81
CA LYS A 59 3.63 1.33 -5.32
C LYS A 59 3.51 1.98 -3.94
N VAL A 60 2.30 2.17 -3.43
CA VAL A 60 2.11 2.57 -2.03
C VAL A 60 2.64 1.47 -1.09
N MET A 61 2.37 0.19 -1.39
CA MET A 61 2.94 -0.93 -0.62
C MET A 61 4.44 -1.04 -0.84
N THR A 62 4.92 -0.83 -2.06
CA THR A 62 6.36 -0.81 -2.35
C THR A 62 7.08 0.26 -1.54
N LEU A 63 6.55 1.49 -1.52
CA LEU A 63 7.09 2.58 -0.71
C LEU A 63 7.01 2.29 0.79
N LEU A 64 5.93 1.67 1.27
CA LEU A 64 5.81 1.26 2.67
C LEU A 64 6.95 0.33 3.09
N LEU A 65 7.23 -0.71 2.31
CA LEU A 65 8.31 -1.66 2.62
C LEU A 65 9.70 -1.02 2.49
N ILE A 66 9.89 -0.08 1.57
CA ILE A 66 11.13 0.70 1.46
C ILE A 66 11.32 1.54 2.72
N MET A 67 10.30 2.26 3.16
CA MET A 67 10.36 3.09 4.37
C MET A 67 10.62 2.24 5.63
N GLU A 68 9.98 1.08 5.75
CA GLU A 68 10.27 0.14 6.83
C GLU A 68 11.72 -0.35 6.83
N ALA A 69 12.28 -0.63 5.64
CA ALA A 69 13.67 -1.03 5.50
C ALA A 69 14.65 0.09 5.91
N ILE A 70 14.31 1.35 5.63
CA ILE A 70 15.08 2.52 6.04
C ILE A 70 14.98 2.71 7.55
N ASP A 71 13.79 2.72 8.12
CA ASP A 71 13.54 2.98 9.53
C ASP A 71 14.12 1.87 10.43
N SER A 72 14.16 0.62 9.95
CA SER A 72 14.83 -0.48 10.63
C SER A 72 16.37 -0.45 10.51
N GLY A 73 16.92 0.44 9.69
CA GLY A 73 18.36 0.53 9.42
C GLY A 73 18.89 -0.60 8.52
N LYS A 74 18.01 -1.33 7.83
CA LYS A 74 18.40 -2.35 6.86
C LYS A 74 19.06 -1.73 5.63
N ILE A 75 18.57 -0.55 5.21
CA ILE A 75 19.14 0.28 4.16
C ILE A 75 19.18 1.74 4.62
N GLY A 76 20.06 2.54 4.04
CA GLY A 76 20.18 3.98 4.32
C GLY A 76 19.82 4.82 3.09
N TRP A 77 19.36 6.06 3.30
CA TRP A 77 19.01 6.99 2.22
C TRP A 77 20.12 7.20 1.18
N LYS A 78 21.40 7.09 1.59
CA LYS A 78 22.58 7.30 0.75
C LYS A 78 23.15 6.02 0.17
N ASP A 79 22.56 4.87 0.48
CA ASP A 79 23.03 3.61 -0.08
C ASP A 79 22.83 3.63 -1.59
N THR A 80 23.75 2.98 -2.29
CA THR A 80 23.74 2.89 -3.74
C THR A 80 22.94 1.67 -4.18
N VAL A 81 21.92 1.89 -5.01
CA VAL A 81 21.13 0.85 -5.66
C VAL A 81 21.57 0.72 -7.10
N THR A 82 21.80 -0.50 -7.56
CA THR A 82 22.20 -0.80 -8.94
C THR A 82 21.00 -1.40 -9.68
N ALA A 83 20.64 -0.84 -10.83
CA ALA A 83 19.60 -1.41 -11.67
C ALA A 83 20.07 -2.70 -12.34
N SER A 84 19.33 -3.77 -12.19
CA SER A 84 19.53 -5.03 -12.91
C SER A 84 19.05 -4.90 -14.36
N ALA A 85 19.33 -5.92 -15.17
CA ALA A 85 18.77 -6.05 -16.51
C ALA A 85 17.22 -6.15 -16.44
N GLU A 86 16.67 -6.82 -15.42
CA GLU A 86 15.24 -6.96 -15.20
C GLU A 86 14.59 -5.61 -14.85
N ALA A 87 15.16 -4.87 -13.91
CA ALA A 87 14.68 -3.54 -13.55
C ALA A 87 14.73 -2.57 -14.74
N ALA A 88 15.84 -2.56 -15.49
CA ALA A 88 16.02 -1.71 -16.67
C ALA A 88 15.07 -2.05 -17.83
N ALA A 89 14.55 -3.29 -17.88
CA ALA A 89 13.62 -3.75 -18.91
C ALA A 89 12.14 -3.49 -18.56
N LYS A 90 11.83 -3.00 -17.34
CA LYS A 90 10.43 -2.73 -16.95
C LYS A 90 9.79 -1.71 -17.89
N GLY A 91 8.55 -2.02 -18.30
CA GLY A 91 7.73 -1.15 -19.13
C GLY A 91 6.97 -0.08 -18.35
N GLY A 92 6.10 0.63 -19.04
CA GLY A 92 5.21 1.64 -18.45
C GLY A 92 5.93 2.92 -18.00
N SER A 93 5.52 3.49 -16.87
CA SER A 93 6.16 4.69 -16.30
C SER A 93 7.54 4.34 -15.76
N GLN A 94 8.57 5.08 -16.19
CA GLN A 94 9.96 4.81 -15.85
C GLN A 94 10.83 6.05 -16.02
N ILE A 95 12.02 6.06 -15.43
CA ILE A 95 13.04 7.10 -15.65
C ILE A 95 14.14 6.64 -16.64
N PHE A 96 13.95 5.44 -17.22
CA PHE A 96 14.83 4.84 -18.22
C PHE A 96 16.22 4.47 -17.71
N LEU A 97 16.27 3.82 -16.53
CA LEU A 97 17.49 3.27 -15.98
C LEU A 97 18.11 2.26 -16.95
N LYS A 98 19.42 2.30 -17.08
CA LYS A 98 20.19 1.30 -17.82
C LYS A 98 20.66 0.20 -16.88
N GLU A 99 20.85 -1.00 -17.42
CA GLU A 99 21.52 -2.08 -16.68
C GLU A 99 22.88 -1.60 -16.14
N GLY A 100 23.12 -1.83 -14.85
CA GLY A 100 24.31 -1.39 -14.13
C GLY A 100 24.33 0.08 -13.73
N GLU A 101 23.32 0.87 -14.10
CA GLU A 101 23.21 2.25 -13.63
C GLU A 101 22.91 2.27 -12.12
N THR A 102 23.48 3.26 -11.43
CA THR A 102 23.37 3.36 -9.98
C THR A 102 22.76 4.68 -9.55
N MET A 103 21.88 4.63 -8.55
CA MET A 103 21.30 5.81 -7.91
C MET A 103 21.26 5.62 -6.40
N SER A 104 21.09 6.72 -5.65
CA SER A 104 20.83 6.63 -4.21
C SER A 104 19.43 6.10 -3.91
N VAL A 105 19.26 5.47 -2.75
CA VAL A 105 17.92 5.09 -2.24
C VAL A 105 16.99 6.30 -2.24
N GLU A 106 17.50 7.49 -1.87
CA GLU A 106 16.72 8.72 -1.86
C GLU A 106 16.17 9.08 -3.25
N ASP A 107 17.02 9.04 -4.29
CA ASP A 107 16.59 9.34 -5.65
C ASP A 107 15.66 8.27 -6.23
N MET A 108 15.86 7.00 -5.86
CA MET A 108 14.93 5.91 -6.19
C MET A 108 13.54 6.16 -5.60
N VAL A 109 13.46 6.48 -4.29
CA VAL A 109 12.19 6.80 -3.61
C VAL A 109 11.51 8.00 -4.26
N LYS A 110 12.27 9.06 -4.55
CA LYS A 110 11.77 10.24 -5.26
C LYS A 110 11.18 9.87 -6.63
N SER A 111 11.90 9.08 -7.42
CA SER A 111 11.47 8.64 -8.75
C SER A 111 10.19 7.79 -8.70
N ILE A 112 10.08 6.90 -7.72
CA ILE A 112 8.87 6.10 -7.50
C ILE A 112 7.68 7.00 -7.12
N ALA A 113 7.88 7.94 -6.20
CA ALA A 113 6.80 8.79 -5.69
C ALA A 113 6.32 9.83 -6.73
N VAL A 114 7.23 10.45 -7.48
CA VAL A 114 6.93 11.56 -8.41
C VAL A 114 6.59 11.07 -9.81
N SER A 115 7.41 10.15 -10.35
CA SER A 115 7.28 9.67 -11.73
C SER A 115 6.59 8.31 -11.82
N SER A 116 6.26 7.69 -10.69
CA SER A 116 5.73 6.33 -10.65
C SER A 116 6.66 5.31 -11.33
N ALA A 117 7.98 5.49 -11.22
CA ALA A 117 9.01 4.77 -11.94
C ALA A 117 9.02 3.27 -11.62
N ASN A 118 8.68 2.43 -12.62
CA ASN A 118 8.62 0.97 -12.47
C ASN A 118 10.02 0.35 -12.38
N ASP A 119 10.98 0.87 -13.14
CA ASP A 119 12.39 0.48 -13.10
C ASP A 119 12.99 0.70 -11.71
N CYS A 120 12.74 1.86 -11.11
CA CYS A 120 13.16 2.16 -9.74
C CYS A 120 12.48 1.26 -8.71
N ALA A 121 11.19 0.99 -8.87
CA ALA A 121 10.43 0.12 -7.94
C ALA A 121 10.99 -1.31 -7.96
N CYS A 122 11.30 -1.85 -9.15
CA CYS A 122 11.90 -3.16 -9.32
C CYS A 122 13.33 -3.19 -8.74
N ALA A 123 14.18 -2.20 -9.07
CA ALA A 123 15.54 -2.12 -8.53
C ALA A 123 15.56 -2.05 -6.99
N MET A 124 14.63 -1.30 -6.38
CA MET A 124 14.50 -1.24 -4.93
C MET A 124 14.00 -2.57 -4.34
N ALA A 125 13.06 -3.23 -5.00
CA ALA A 125 12.58 -4.55 -4.59
C ALA A 125 13.72 -5.58 -4.55
N GLU A 126 14.53 -5.63 -5.61
CA GLU A 126 15.70 -6.49 -5.70
C GLU A 126 16.76 -6.12 -4.64
N HIS A 127 17.00 -4.84 -4.43
CA HIS A 127 17.98 -4.35 -3.43
C HIS A 127 17.60 -4.78 -2.00
N ILE A 128 16.30 -4.76 -1.68
CA ILE A 128 15.79 -5.09 -0.34
C ILE A 128 15.67 -6.59 -0.13
N ALA A 129 15.15 -7.33 -1.12
CA ALA A 129 14.77 -8.74 -0.95
C ALA A 129 15.61 -9.71 -1.80
N GLY A 130 16.50 -9.22 -2.66
CA GLY A 130 17.32 -10.03 -3.55
C GLY A 130 16.64 -10.40 -4.88
N SER A 131 15.32 -10.27 -4.98
CA SER A 131 14.54 -10.42 -6.21
C SER A 131 13.17 -9.76 -6.07
N GLU A 132 12.52 -9.41 -7.20
CA GLU A 132 11.14 -8.93 -7.18
C GLU A 132 10.19 -9.97 -6.58
N ALA A 133 10.34 -11.26 -6.91
CA ALA A 133 9.51 -12.32 -6.36
C ALA A 133 9.58 -12.40 -4.84
N ALA A 134 10.77 -12.35 -4.26
CA ALA A 134 10.94 -12.33 -2.80
C ALA A 134 10.36 -11.05 -2.17
N PHE A 135 10.42 -9.92 -2.87
CA PHE A 135 9.78 -8.69 -2.41
C PHE A 135 8.25 -8.77 -2.45
N VAL A 136 7.68 -9.40 -3.47
CA VAL A 136 6.23 -9.66 -3.56
C VAL A 136 5.75 -10.54 -2.41
N ASP A 137 6.54 -11.53 -2.00
CA ASP A 137 6.24 -12.31 -0.79
C ASP A 137 6.17 -11.42 0.46
N LEU A 138 7.10 -10.46 0.61
CA LEU A 138 7.05 -9.46 1.69
C LEU A 138 5.82 -8.55 1.58
N MET A 139 5.45 -8.11 0.38
CA MET A 139 4.23 -7.31 0.16
C MET A 139 2.98 -8.06 0.62
N ASN A 140 2.85 -9.33 0.23
CA ASN A 140 1.72 -10.17 0.62
C ASN A 140 1.74 -10.53 2.13
N GLN A 141 2.91 -10.69 2.73
CA GLN A 141 3.03 -10.83 4.17
C GLN A 141 2.56 -9.55 4.89
N LYS A 142 3.03 -8.36 4.46
CA LYS A 142 2.61 -7.07 5.01
C LYS A 142 1.11 -6.85 4.85
N ALA A 143 0.54 -7.20 3.70
CA ALA A 143 -0.91 -7.13 3.48
C ALA A 143 -1.68 -7.95 4.54
N LYS A 144 -1.22 -9.17 4.86
CA LYS A 144 -1.82 -10.00 5.92
C LYS A 144 -1.66 -9.37 7.30
N GLU A 145 -0.50 -8.80 7.62
CA GLU A 145 -0.23 -8.11 8.90
C GLU A 145 -1.16 -6.91 9.10
N LEU A 146 -1.45 -6.17 8.02
CA LEU A 146 -2.36 -5.02 8.03
C LEU A 146 -3.85 -5.40 7.95
N GLY A 147 -4.19 -6.69 7.78
CA GLY A 147 -5.56 -7.16 7.62
C GLY A 147 -6.18 -6.85 6.26
N MET A 148 -5.38 -6.68 5.21
CA MET A 148 -5.79 -6.42 3.83
C MET A 148 -6.30 -7.71 3.17
N ASN A 149 -7.54 -8.09 3.49
CA ASN A 149 -8.11 -9.40 3.10
C ASN A 149 -8.55 -9.49 1.64
N ASP A 150 -8.64 -8.36 0.96
CA ASP A 150 -9.04 -8.27 -0.44
C ASP A 150 -7.85 -8.14 -1.39
N THR A 151 -6.61 -8.21 -0.84
CA THR A 151 -5.38 -7.91 -1.57
C THR A 151 -4.59 -9.16 -1.90
N ASN A 152 -4.08 -9.19 -3.13
CA ASN A 152 -3.05 -10.10 -3.59
C ASN A 152 -2.13 -9.37 -4.56
N PHE A 153 -0.87 -9.23 -4.21
CA PHE A 153 0.17 -8.65 -5.06
C PHE A 153 0.87 -9.75 -5.86
N VAL A 154 1.17 -9.50 -7.14
CA VAL A 154 1.95 -10.40 -8.00
C VAL A 154 3.22 -9.74 -8.55
N ASN A 155 3.30 -8.41 -8.48
CA ASN A 155 4.50 -7.63 -8.77
C ASN A 155 4.58 -6.37 -7.88
N CYS A 156 5.71 -5.67 -7.91
CA CYS A 156 5.93 -4.48 -7.09
C CYS A 156 5.52 -3.15 -7.75
N THR A 157 5.01 -3.20 -8.98
CA THR A 157 4.76 -2.00 -9.82
C THR A 157 3.29 -1.75 -10.12
N GLY A 158 2.49 -2.82 -10.21
CA GLY A 158 1.10 -2.79 -10.66
C GLY A 158 0.96 -2.86 -12.19
N LEU A 159 2.02 -3.27 -12.92
CA LEU A 159 1.92 -3.58 -14.35
C LEU A 159 0.99 -4.77 -14.56
N ASP A 160 0.29 -4.77 -15.68
CA ASP A 160 -0.74 -5.75 -16.05
C ASP A 160 -0.42 -6.49 -17.36
N ASP A 161 0.83 -6.44 -17.81
CA ASP A 161 1.32 -7.03 -19.06
C ASP A 161 1.70 -8.53 -18.95
N GLU A 162 1.64 -9.10 -17.73
CA GLU A 162 1.91 -10.51 -17.48
C GLU A 162 0.60 -11.29 -17.19
N PRO A 163 0.50 -12.58 -17.58
CA PRO A 163 -0.71 -13.38 -17.35
C PRO A 163 -1.16 -13.44 -15.87
N GLU A 164 -0.21 -13.45 -14.95
CA GLU A 164 -0.47 -13.48 -13.51
C GLU A 164 -1.12 -12.20 -12.99
N ALA A 165 -1.02 -11.10 -13.74
CA ALA A 165 -1.54 -9.79 -13.36
C ALA A 165 -3.08 -9.78 -13.21
N GLU A 166 -3.80 -10.72 -13.80
CA GLU A 166 -5.23 -10.88 -13.55
C GLU A 166 -5.56 -11.14 -12.06
N ASN A 167 -4.59 -11.74 -11.32
CA ASN A 167 -4.68 -12.00 -9.89
C ASN A 167 -4.17 -10.84 -9.02
N HIS A 168 -3.63 -9.76 -9.62
CA HIS A 168 -3.16 -8.57 -8.94
C HIS A 168 -4.35 -7.70 -8.55
N LYS A 169 -4.84 -7.86 -7.32
CA LYS A 169 -6.07 -7.23 -6.83
C LYS A 169 -5.85 -6.56 -5.49
N THR A 170 -6.63 -5.53 -5.25
CA THR A 170 -6.82 -4.89 -3.94
C THR A 170 -8.20 -4.23 -3.89
N SER A 171 -8.57 -3.66 -2.73
CA SER A 171 -9.80 -2.92 -2.55
C SER A 171 -9.53 -1.50 -2.05
N ALA A 172 -10.52 -0.60 -2.16
CA ALA A 172 -10.39 0.76 -1.60
C ALA A 172 -10.14 0.74 -0.09
N TYR A 173 -10.72 -0.23 0.62
CA TYR A 173 -10.49 -0.43 2.04
C TYR A 173 -9.04 -0.79 2.33
N ASP A 174 -8.49 -1.77 1.62
CA ASP A 174 -7.11 -2.22 1.81
C ASP A 174 -6.09 -1.16 1.40
N ILE A 175 -6.38 -0.39 0.33
CA ILE A 175 -5.56 0.77 -0.05
C ILE A 175 -5.49 1.79 1.09
N ALA A 176 -6.61 2.06 1.76
CA ALA A 176 -6.61 2.99 2.89
C ALA A 176 -5.79 2.46 4.08
N LEU A 177 -5.81 1.14 4.35
CA LEU A 177 -4.99 0.52 5.40
C LEU A 177 -3.50 0.72 5.14
N MET A 178 -3.00 0.34 3.96
CA MET A 178 -1.57 0.50 3.64
C MET A 178 -1.15 1.97 3.54
N SER A 179 -2.01 2.84 3.00
CA SER A 179 -1.72 4.27 2.92
C SER A 179 -1.64 4.90 4.31
N ARG A 180 -2.57 4.53 5.20
CA ARG A 180 -2.56 4.98 6.60
C ARG A 180 -1.29 4.54 7.32
N GLU A 181 -0.90 3.25 7.16
CA GLU A 181 0.34 2.74 7.75
C GLU A 181 1.54 3.55 7.27
N LEU A 182 1.65 3.78 5.96
CA LEU A 182 2.74 4.55 5.36
C LEU A 182 2.83 5.98 5.94
N ILE A 183 1.75 6.75 5.90
CA ILE A 183 1.81 8.17 6.30
C ILE A 183 1.90 8.38 7.82
N VAL A 184 1.30 7.48 8.62
CA VAL A 184 1.28 7.63 10.09
C VAL A 184 2.56 7.10 10.73
N LYS A 185 3.11 5.99 10.21
CA LYS A 185 4.31 5.36 10.80
C LYS A 185 5.61 5.83 10.18
N HIS A 186 5.57 6.27 8.92
CA HIS A 186 6.73 6.69 8.14
C HIS A 186 6.55 8.11 7.58
N PRO A 187 6.36 9.13 8.43
CA PRO A 187 6.00 10.50 7.99
C PRO A 187 7.05 11.14 7.07
N ASP A 188 8.28 10.66 7.07
CA ASP A 188 9.33 11.13 6.16
C ASP A 188 8.96 10.95 4.67
N ILE A 189 8.04 10.03 4.35
CA ILE A 189 7.55 9.84 2.98
C ILE A 189 6.87 11.10 2.43
N GLU A 190 6.29 11.94 3.28
CA GLU A 190 5.63 13.19 2.87
C GLU A 190 6.59 14.14 2.16
N LYS A 191 7.89 14.09 2.46
CA LYS A 191 8.92 14.88 1.77
C LYS A 191 8.94 14.62 0.27
N TYR A 192 8.57 13.40 -0.16
CA TYR A 192 8.60 12.96 -1.55
C TYR A 192 7.22 12.99 -2.19
N THR A 193 6.18 12.62 -1.47
CA THR A 193 4.80 12.58 -2.01
C THR A 193 4.18 13.96 -2.18
N THR A 194 4.74 14.99 -1.60
CA THR A 194 4.32 16.40 -1.77
C THR A 194 5.10 17.15 -2.85
N ILE A 195 6.08 16.52 -3.50
CA ILE A 195 6.84 17.13 -4.60
C ILE A 195 5.93 17.28 -5.82
N TRP A 196 5.82 18.52 -6.31
CA TRP A 196 5.10 18.80 -7.54
C TRP A 196 5.96 18.56 -8.79
N MET A 197 7.23 18.95 -8.74
CA MET A 197 8.19 18.81 -9.83
C MET A 197 9.62 18.83 -9.28
N ASP A 198 10.47 17.90 -9.72
CA ASP A 198 11.89 17.86 -9.35
C ASP A 198 12.67 17.13 -10.45
N THR A 199 14.01 17.07 -10.29
CA THR A 199 14.95 16.32 -11.15
C THR A 199 15.73 15.31 -10.32
N VAL A 200 16.14 14.23 -10.93
CA VAL A 200 17.03 13.19 -10.36
C VAL A 200 18.23 13.02 -11.26
#